data_beba096111ea1fd60fa67c7f9d72d318
#
_entry.id   beba096111ea1fd60fa67c7f9d72d318
#
_cell.length_a   1.000
_cell.length_b   1.000
_cell.length_c   1.000
_cell.angle_alpha   90.00
_cell.angle_beta   90.00
_cell.angle_gamma   90.00
#
_symmetry.space_group_name_H-M   'P 1'
#
loop_
_entity.id
_entity.type
_entity.pdbx_description
1 polymer ?
#
loop_
_entity_poly.entity_id
_entity_poly.type
_entity_poly.pdbx_seq_one_letter_code
_entity_poly.pdbx_strand_id
1 'polypeptide(L)'
;PKAINSIPIRIIIFYVLALFVVMCVTPWDQINPKVSPFVNIFSQAGVASAAIIMNLVVLSSVMSSMNSGVFSTSRMLFGLSTDQQAPKLFGKLSKSAVPSKALVFSSICIFIGAFVQFIYKVQTGTNDEVTAFTLATTLSTILFICVWIIIMWSYINYRKNRPELHAQSTF
;
A
#
# COMPACT_ATOMS: atom_id res chain seq x y z
N PRO A 1 10.63 0.43 20.18
CA PRO A 1 11.89 0.66 19.46
C PRO A 1 12.34 -0.57 18.65
N LYS A 2 12.45 -1.79 19.26
CA LYS A 2 12.94 -3.00 18.57
C LYS A 2 12.12 -3.36 17.30
N ALA A 3 10.81 -3.21 17.33
CA ALA A 3 9.96 -3.49 16.17
C ALA A 3 10.22 -2.50 15.01
N ILE A 4 10.40 -1.23 15.31
CA ILE A 4 10.66 -0.19 14.31
C ILE A 4 12.02 -0.42 13.65
N ASN A 5 13.05 -0.72 14.43
CA ASN A 5 14.40 -0.96 13.90
C ASN A 5 14.52 -2.25 13.08
N SER A 6 13.63 -3.22 13.29
CA SER A 6 13.63 -4.46 12.51
C SER A 6 12.92 -4.32 11.13
N ILE A 7 12.09 -3.27 10.94
CA ILE A 7 11.39 -3.05 9.66
C ILE A 7 12.36 -2.82 8.49
N PRO A 8 13.34 -1.90 8.57
CA PRO A 8 14.30 -1.69 7.48
C PRO A 8 15.07 -2.96 7.10
N ILE A 9 15.50 -3.72 8.09
CA ILE A 9 16.25 -4.96 7.87
C ILE A 9 15.38 -5.98 7.13
N ARG A 10 14.13 -6.15 7.54
CA ARG A 10 13.18 -7.04 6.86
C ARG A 10 12.94 -6.60 5.42
N ILE A 11 12.73 -5.32 5.19
CA ILE A 11 12.53 -4.78 3.85
C ILE A 11 13.76 -5.08 2.98
N ILE A 12 14.96 -4.76 3.45
CA ILE A 12 16.20 -5.01 2.70
C ILE A 12 16.32 -6.51 2.37
N ILE A 13 16.20 -7.38 3.37
CA ILE A 13 16.37 -8.83 3.16
C ILE A 13 15.34 -9.36 2.16
N PHE A 14 14.05 -9.10 2.38
CA PHE A 14 13.01 -9.71 1.54
C PHE A 14 12.95 -9.11 0.14
N TYR A 15 13.06 -7.79 0.01
CA TYR A 15 12.95 -7.15 -1.30
C TYR A 15 14.22 -7.27 -2.14
N VAL A 16 15.39 -7.02 -1.54
CA VAL A 16 16.66 -7.12 -2.27
C VAL A 16 16.92 -8.56 -2.66
N LEU A 17 16.68 -9.52 -1.74
CA LEU A 17 16.90 -10.93 -2.06
C LEU A 17 15.91 -11.43 -3.11
N ALA A 18 14.63 -11.03 -3.03
CA ALA A 18 13.65 -11.39 -4.05
C ALA A 18 14.00 -10.82 -5.42
N LEU A 19 14.39 -9.55 -5.51
CA LEU A 19 14.86 -8.93 -6.74
C LEU A 19 16.12 -9.60 -7.28
N PHE A 20 17.07 -9.90 -6.41
CA PHE A 20 18.29 -10.60 -6.80
C PHE A 20 17.98 -11.95 -7.44
N VAL A 21 17.10 -12.75 -6.82
CA VAL A 21 16.69 -14.06 -7.39
C VAL A 21 15.99 -13.88 -8.74
N VAL A 22 15.08 -12.91 -8.85
CA VAL A 22 14.38 -12.63 -10.12
C VAL A 22 15.37 -12.27 -11.23
N MET A 23 16.33 -11.39 -10.94
CA MET A 23 17.32 -10.93 -11.93
C MET A 23 18.37 -11.99 -12.27
N CYS A 24 18.63 -12.96 -11.39
CA CYS A 24 19.50 -14.10 -11.71
C CYS A 24 18.86 -15.07 -12.70
N VAL A 25 17.53 -15.18 -12.69
CA VAL A 25 16.79 -16.13 -13.53
C VAL A 25 16.29 -15.48 -14.83
N THR A 26 15.86 -14.24 -14.76
CA THR A 26 15.27 -13.53 -15.91
C THR A 26 16.05 -12.24 -16.20
N PRO A 27 16.68 -12.09 -17.38
CA PRO A 27 17.31 -10.85 -17.80
C PRO A 27 16.29 -9.69 -17.77
N TRP A 28 16.75 -8.51 -17.40
CA TRP A 28 15.88 -7.33 -17.21
C TRP A 28 15.14 -6.92 -18.49
N ASP A 29 15.72 -7.16 -19.66
CA ASP A 29 15.16 -6.86 -20.99
C ASP A 29 14.04 -7.83 -21.40
N GLN A 30 13.93 -8.99 -20.74
CA GLN A 30 12.91 -10.02 -21.00
C GLN A 30 11.76 -9.98 -20.01
N ILE A 31 11.76 -9.04 -19.05
CA ILE A 31 10.68 -8.90 -18.08
C ILE A 31 9.44 -8.35 -18.78
N ASN A 32 8.42 -9.19 -18.92
CA ASN A 32 7.14 -8.80 -19.48
C ASN A 32 6.23 -8.24 -18.38
N PRO A 33 5.80 -6.96 -18.47
CA PRO A 33 4.90 -6.36 -17.47
C PRO A 33 3.52 -7.03 -17.38
N LYS A 34 3.13 -7.84 -18.37
CA LYS A 34 1.85 -8.55 -18.38
C LYS A 34 1.88 -9.87 -17.60
N VAL A 35 3.05 -10.37 -17.23
CA VAL A 35 3.22 -11.65 -16.53
C VAL A 35 4.01 -11.42 -15.25
N SER A 36 3.54 -11.98 -14.14
CA SER A 36 4.29 -11.93 -12.90
C SER A 36 5.66 -12.63 -13.07
N PRO A 37 6.77 -11.96 -12.73
CA PRO A 37 8.11 -12.57 -12.83
C PRO A 37 8.24 -13.84 -11.99
N PHE A 38 7.53 -13.91 -10.86
CA PHE A 38 7.50 -15.12 -10.02
C PHE A 38 6.84 -16.30 -10.73
N VAL A 39 5.71 -16.05 -11.41
CA VAL A 39 5.02 -17.09 -12.19
C VAL A 39 5.95 -17.64 -13.28
N ASN A 40 6.67 -16.75 -13.95
CA ASN A 40 7.59 -17.12 -15.02
C ASN A 40 8.74 -18.00 -14.49
N ILE A 41 9.35 -17.64 -13.37
CA ILE A 41 10.43 -18.40 -12.73
C ILE A 41 9.98 -19.83 -12.38
N PHE A 42 8.85 -19.97 -11.72
CA PHE A 42 8.33 -21.28 -11.31
C PHE A 42 7.87 -22.12 -12.50
N SER A 43 7.35 -21.49 -13.54
CA SER A 43 6.99 -22.15 -14.80
C SER A 43 8.24 -22.73 -15.49
N GLN A 44 9.33 -21.98 -15.56
CA GLN A 44 10.60 -22.43 -16.10
C GLN A 44 11.24 -23.56 -15.26
N ALA A 45 10.99 -23.56 -13.96
CA ALA A 45 11.42 -24.66 -13.07
C ALA A 45 10.62 -25.96 -13.25
N GLY A 46 9.67 -26.01 -14.20
CA GLY A 46 8.91 -27.22 -14.52
C GLY A 46 7.74 -27.54 -13.60
N VAL A 47 7.35 -26.60 -12.73
CA VAL A 47 6.22 -26.80 -11.83
C VAL A 47 4.93 -26.39 -12.53
N ALA A 48 4.21 -27.36 -13.10
CA ALA A 48 2.98 -27.10 -13.89
C ALA A 48 1.87 -26.37 -13.11
N SER A 49 1.78 -26.58 -11.81
CA SER A 49 0.80 -25.91 -10.92
C SER A 49 1.29 -24.57 -10.38
N ALA A 50 2.51 -24.13 -10.70
CA ALA A 50 3.12 -22.93 -10.16
C ALA A 50 2.29 -21.67 -10.42
N ALA A 51 1.73 -21.53 -11.62
CA ALA A 51 0.90 -20.39 -11.97
C ALA A 51 -0.35 -20.27 -11.07
N ILE A 52 -0.99 -21.39 -10.79
CA ILE A 52 -2.20 -21.42 -9.92
C ILE A 52 -1.82 -21.06 -8.48
N ILE A 53 -0.76 -21.68 -7.96
CA ILE A 53 -0.29 -21.44 -6.58
C ILE A 53 0.12 -19.98 -6.42
N MET A 54 0.90 -19.44 -7.37
CA MET A 54 1.34 -18.05 -7.31
C MET A 54 0.17 -17.07 -7.42
N ASN A 55 -0.81 -17.34 -8.28
CA ASN A 55 -2.01 -16.50 -8.36
C ASN A 55 -2.81 -16.51 -7.04
N LEU A 56 -2.93 -17.64 -6.37
CA LEU A 56 -3.57 -17.72 -5.05
C LEU A 56 -2.78 -16.93 -3.98
N VAL A 57 -1.46 -17.03 -4.00
CA VAL A 57 -0.58 -16.27 -3.09
C VAL A 57 -0.73 -14.76 -3.35
N VAL A 58 -0.71 -14.33 -4.61
CA VAL A 58 -0.90 -12.92 -4.98
C VAL A 58 -2.28 -12.44 -4.56
N LEU A 59 -3.34 -13.21 -4.83
CA LEU A 59 -4.71 -12.88 -4.45
C LEU A 59 -4.82 -12.71 -2.92
N SER A 60 -4.32 -13.65 -2.15
CA SER A 60 -4.36 -13.58 -0.68
C SER A 60 -3.57 -12.38 -0.14
N SER A 61 -2.44 -12.07 -0.75
CA SER A 61 -1.60 -10.92 -0.41
C SER A 61 -2.31 -9.59 -0.69
N VAL A 62 -2.96 -9.47 -1.84
CA VAL A 62 -3.76 -8.28 -2.20
C VAL A 62 -4.93 -8.11 -1.24
N MET A 63 -5.67 -9.15 -0.93
CA MET A 63 -6.78 -9.11 0.04
C MET A 63 -6.30 -8.67 1.43
N SER A 64 -5.16 -9.20 1.89
CA SER A 64 -4.53 -8.80 3.15
C SER A 64 -4.12 -7.33 3.16
N SER A 65 -3.53 -6.85 2.07
CA SER A 65 -3.12 -5.44 1.91
C SER A 65 -4.32 -4.50 1.90
N MET A 66 -5.39 -4.86 1.20
CA MET A 66 -6.64 -4.09 1.20
C MET A 66 -7.25 -4.00 2.60
N ASN A 67 -7.31 -5.13 3.32
CA ASN A 67 -7.82 -5.15 4.69
C ASN A 67 -6.99 -4.26 5.62
N SER A 68 -5.66 -4.32 5.53
CA SER A 68 -4.75 -3.45 6.29
C SER A 68 -4.95 -1.97 5.94
N GLY A 69 -5.16 -1.65 4.67
CA GLY A 69 -5.43 -0.30 4.19
C GLY A 69 -6.74 0.26 4.78
N VAL A 70 -7.83 -0.49 4.71
CA VAL A 70 -9.12 -0.10 5.30
C VAL A 70 -8.99 0.11 6.81
N PHE A 71 -8.30 -0.80 7.50
CA PHE A 71 -8.08 -0.71 8.93
C PHE A 71 -7.31 0.54 9.33
N SER A 72 -6.18 0.81 8.66
CA SER A 72 -5.34 1.97 8.93
C SER A 72 -6.06 3.28 8.64
N THR A 73 -6.73 3.39 7.48
CA THR A 73 -7.46 4.58 7.06
C THR A 73 -8.64 4.88 8.00
N SER A 74 -9.38 3.85 8.41
CA SER A 74 -10.52 4.02 9.32
C SER A 74 -10.08 4.53 10.71
N ARG A 75 -8.95 4.04 11.21
CA ARG A 75 -8.38 4.52 12.48
C ARG A 75 -7.83 5.93 12.38
N MET A 76 -7.21 6.27 11.25
CA MET A 76 -6.73 7.62 11.00
C MET A 76 -7.89 8.63 10.94
N LEU A 77 -8.96 8.30 10.23
CA LEU A 77 -10.19 9.10 10.18
C LEU A 77 -10.82 9.28 11.57
N PHE A 78 -10.85 8.23 12.37
CA PHE A 78 -11.30 8.30 13.75
C PHE A 78 -10.43 9.26 14.59
N GLY A 79 -9.09 9.15 14.51
CA GLY A 79 -8.16 10.05 15.20
C GLY A 79 -8.38 11.52 14.80
N LEU A 80 -8.44 11.80 13.50
CA LEU A 80 -8.71 13.16 12.99
C LEU A 80 -10.07 13.71 13.47
N SER A 81 -11.07 12.85 13.60
CA SER A 81 -12.38 13.27 14.11
C SER A 81 -12.38 13.56 15.61
N THR A 82 -11.57 12.84 16.40
CA THR A 82 -11.39 13.15 17.83
C THR A 82 -10.65 14.46 18.04
N ASP A 83 -9.70 14.78 17.14
CA ASP A 83 -8.95 16.04 17.13
C ASP A 83 -9.71 17.20 16.46
N GLN A 84 -10.99 17.01 16.14
CA GLN A 84 -11.87 18.00 15.49
C GLN A 84 -11.39 18.44 14.09
N GLN A 85 -10.51 17.68 13.45
CA GLN A 85 -10.00 17.94 12.10
C GLN A 85 -10.80 17.20 11.02
N ALA A 86 -11.72 16.31 11.41
CA ALA A 86 -12.63 15.62 10.51
C ALA A 86 -14.07 15.64 11.07
N PRO A 87 -15.09 15.35 10.22
CA PRO A 87 -16.48 15.35 10.66
C PRO A 87 -16.71 14.46 11.88
N LYS A 88 -17.47 14.95 12.85
CA LYS A 88 -17.80 14.24 14.10
C LYS A 88 -18.49 12.90 13.90
N LEU A 89 -18.95 12.63 12.68
CA LEU A 89 -19.56 11.37 12.28
C LEU A 89 -18.59 10.18 12.46
N PHE A 90 -17.30 10.39 12.21
CA PHE A 90 -16.27 9.35 12.27
C PHE A 90 -15.71 9.11 13.69
N GLY A 91 -15.97 10.02 14.62
CA GLY A 91 -15.55 9.92 16.03
C GLY A 91 -16.39 9.00 16.90
N LYS A 92 -17.41 8.32 16.34
CA LYS A 92 -18.27 7.41 17.10
C LYS A 92 -17.76 5.97 16.97
N LEU A 93 -17.50 5.35 18.13
CA LEU A 93 -17.15 3.92 18.21
C LEU A 93 -18.42 3.06 18.33
N SER A 94 -18.36 1.88 17.75
CA SER A 94 -19.35 0.83 17.97
C SER A 94 -19.22 0.22 19.37
N LYS A 95 -20.18 -0.62 19.79
CA LYS A 95 -20.13 -1.38 21.05
C LYS A 95 -18.85 -2.22 21.20
N SER A 96 -18.24 -2.62 20.10
CA SER A 96 -16.98 -3.37 20.04
C SER A 96 -15.73 -2.49 19.93
N ALA A 97 -15.81 -1.19 20.26
CA ALA A 97 -14.72 -0.21 20.15
C ALA A 97 -14.12 -0.07 18.74
N VAL A 98 -14.92 -0.34 17.68
CA VAL A 98 -14.53 -0.21 16.28
C VAL A 98 -15.15 1.03 15.68
N PRO A 99 -14.42 1.87 14.93
CA PRO A 99 -14.94 3.06 14.23
C PRO A 99 -15.72 2.65 12.96
N SER A 100 -16.90 2.05 13.15
CA SER A 100 -17.68 1.42 12.08
C SER A 100 -18.01 2.38 10.93
N LYS A 101 -18.32 3.64 11.23
CA LYS A 101 -18.66 4.63 10.20
C LYS A 101 -17.45 5.01 9.35
N ALA A 102 -16.27 5.16 9.98
CA ALA A 102 -15.03 5.42 9.26
C ALA A 102 -14.61 4.20 8.42
N LEU A 103 -14.83 2.99 8.93
CA LEU A 103 -14.56 1.75 8.22
C LEU A 103 -15.46 1.59 6.98
N VAL A 104 -16.76 1.80 7.11
CA VAL A 104 -17.69 1.76 5.97
C VAL A 104 -17.33 2.82 4.93
N PHE A 105 -17.01 4.04 5.36
CA PHE A 105 -16.59 5.09 4.43
C PHE A 105 -15.31 4.71 3.67
N SER A 106 -14.29 4.21 4.36
CA SER A 106 -13.05 3.76 3.72
C SER A 106 -13.29 2.61 2.72
N SER A 107 -14.17 1.67 3.07
CA SER A 107 -14.56 0.59 2.17
C SER A 107 -15.28 1.11 0.92
N ILE A 108 -16.20 2.05 1.07
CA ILE A 108 -16.91 2.67 -0.05
C ILE A 108 -15.93 3.38 -0.98
N CYS A 109 -14.94 4.11 -0.46
CA CYS A 109 -13.91 4.75 -1.28
C CYS A 109 -13.11 3.74 -2.13
N ILE A 110 -12.78 2.59 -1.58
CA ILE A 110 -12.10 1.52 -2.33
C ILE A 110 -13.02 0.96 -3.42
N PHE A 111 -14.30 0.73 -3.12
CA PHE A 111 -15.26 0.27 -4.12
C PHE A 111 -15.46 1.27 -5.25
N ILE A 112 -15.51 2.57 -4.94
CA ILE A 112 -15.58 3.63 -5.96
C ILE A 112 -14.35 3.58 -6.86
N GLY A 113 -13.14 3.44 -6.29
CA GLY A 113 -11.92 3.31 -7.06
C GLY A 113 -11.93 2.11 -8.01
N ALA A 114 -12.37 0.95 -7.50
CA ALA A 114 -12.51 -0.26 -8.31
C ALA A 114 -13.57 -0.10 -9.42
N PHE A 115 -14.68 0.57 -9.10
CA PHE A 115 -15.76 0.84 -10.06
C PHE A 115 -15.33 1.79 -11.18
N VAL A 116 -14.57 2.83 -10.85
CA VAL A 116 -13.99 3.75 -11.85
C VAL A 116 -13.05 3.00 -12.79
N GLN A 117 -12.18 2.11 -12.25
CA GLN A 117 -11.33 1.26 -13.07
C GLN A 117 -12.15 0.35 -14.01
N PHE A 118 -13.22 -0.24 -13.50
CA PHE A 118 -14.09 -1.10 -14.29
C PHE A 118 -14.76 -0.32 -15.44
N ILE A 119 -15.30 0.87 -15.18
CA ILE A 119 -15.89 1.73 -16.23
C ILE A 119 -14.84 2.09 -17.28
N TYR A 120 -13.64 2.48 -16.85
CA TYR A 120 -12.56 2.82 -17.77
C TYR A 120 -12.21 1.66 -18.70
N LYS A 121 -12.14 0.45 -18.16
CA LYS A 121 -11.91 -0.79 -18.93
C LYS A 121 -13.00 -1.02 -19.97
N VAL A 122 -14.26 -0.84 -19.60
CA VAL A 122 -15.41 -1.04 -20.48
C VAL A 122 -15.45 0.01 -21.59
N GLN A 123 -15.17 1.27 -21.30
CA GLN A 123 -15.23 2.35 -22.28
C GLN A 123 -14.08 2.32 -23.30
N THR A 124 -12.89 1.95 -22.85
CA THR A 124 -11.69 2.00 -23.71
C THR A 124 -11.58 0.77 -24.61
N GLY A 125 -12.35 -0.29 -24.32
CA GLY A 125 -12.32 -1.54 -25.10
C GLY A 125 -10.95 -2.24 -25.10
N THR A 126 -9.96 -1.61 -24.47
CA THR A 126 -8.62 -2.13 -24.35
C THR A 126 -8.55 -3.05 -23.13
N ASN A 127 -8.19 -4.31 -23.39
CA ASN A 127 -7.82 -5.24 -22.32
C ASN A 127 -6.47 -4.86 -21.67
N ASP A 128 -6.10 -3.58 -21.73
CA ASP A 128 -4.88 -3.07 -21.14
C ASP A 128 -5.08 -2.84 -19.64
N GLU A 129 -5.16 -3.95 -18.91
CA GLU A 129 -5.08 -3.96 -17.43
C GLU A 129 -3.84 -3.21 -16.94
N VAL A 130 -2.78 -3.21 -17.74
CA VAL A 130 -1.53 -2.51 -17.49
C VAL A 130 -1.74 -0.99 -17.41
N THR A 131 -2.57 -0.39 -18.26
CA THR A 131 -2.75 1.07 -18.29
C THR A 131 -3.49 1.57 -17.04
N ALA A 132 -4.57 0.91 -16.63
CA ALA A 132 -5.30 1.29 -15.43
C ALA A 132 -4.47 1.08 -14.15
N PHE A 133 -3.74 -0.03 -14.07
CA PHE A 133 -2.81 -0.30 -12.97
C PHE A 133 -1.68 0.74 -12.92
N THR A 134 -1.10 1.09 -14.06
CA THR A 134 -0.02 2.08 -14.15
C THR A 134 -0.51 3.47 -13.72
N LEU A 135 -1.70 3.89 -14.14
CA LEU A 135 -2.29 5.15 -13.70
C LEU A 135 -2.52 5.17 -12.18
N ALA A 136 -3.09 4.10 -11.63
CA ALA A 136 -3.35 4.01 -10.19
C ALA A 136 -2.05 4.04 -9.37
N THR A 137 -1.03 3.32 -9.80
CA THR A 137 0.27 3.29 -9.13
C THR A 137 1.01 4.62 -9.27
N THR A 138 0.95 5.29 -10.41
CA THR A 138 1.55 6.60 -10.62
C THR A 138 0.91 7.65 -9.71
N LEU A 139 -0.43 7.70 -9.66
CA LEU A 139 -1.15 8.61 -8.77
C LEU A 139 -0.81 8.34 -7.29
N SER A 140 -0.78 7.08 -6.90
CA SER A 140 -0.39 6.67 -5.54
C SER A 140 1.03 7.10 -5.21
N THR A 141 1.97 6.96 -6.14
CA THR A 141 3.37 7.37 -5.96
C THR A 141 3.49 8.88 -5.77
N ILE A 142 2.78 9.68 -6.57
CA ILE A 142 2.76 11.15 -6.44
C ILE A 142 2.21 11.55 -5.07
N LEU A 143 1.09 10.98 -4.65
CA LEU A 143 0.51 11.24 -3.33
C LEU A 143 1.47 10.83 -2.20
N PHE A 144 2.14 9.70 -2.34
CA PHE A 144 3.14 9.24 -1.37
C PHE A 144 4.29 10.25 -1.21
N ILE A 145 4.83 10.73 -2.33
CA ILE A 145 5.89 11.76 -2.33
C ILE A 145 5.40 13.04 -1.65
N CYS A 146 4.19 13.50 -1.96
CA CYS A 146 3.60 14.69 -1.31
C CYS A 146 3.49 14.51 0.22
N VAL A 147 3.02 13.34 0.68
CA VAL A 147 2.93 13.04 2.12
C VAL A 147 4.31 13.03 2.78
N TRP A 148 5.32 12.44 2.13
CA TRP A 148 6.69 12.45 2.64
C TRP A 148 7.27 13.86 2.74
N ILE A 149 7.03 14.72 1.75
CA ILE A 149 7.44 16.12 1.79
C ILE A 149 6.80 16.83 2.98
N ILE A 150 5.49 16.63 3.22
CA ILE A 150 4.78 17.23 4.35
C ILE A 150 5.36 16.73 5.69
N ILE A 151 5.64 15.45 5.80
CA ILE A 151 6.24 14.86 7.02
C ILE A 151 7.62 15.48 7.28
N MET A 152 8.48 15.54 6.26
CA MET A 152 9.82 16.13 6.39
C MET A 152 9.75 17.63 6.73
N TRP A 153 8.85 18.37 6.09
CA TRP A 153 8.60 19.77 6.40
C TRP A 153 8.13 19.98 7.84
N SER A 154 7.16 19.17 8.28
CA SER A 154 6.67 19.16 9.67
C SER A 154 7.80 18.88 10.66
N TYR A 155 8.64 17.89 10.37
CA TYR A 155 9.78 17.55 11.22
C TYR A 155 10.79 18.72 11.33
N ILE A 156 11.14 19.36 10.21
CA ILE A 156 12.05 20.52 10.20
C ILE A 156 11.45 21.67 11.02
N ASN A 157 10.16 21.94 10.85
CA ASN A 157 9.47 23.00 11.59
C ASN A 157 9.40 22.68 13.11
N TYR A 158 9.11 21.43 13.45
CA TYR A 158 9.11 20.97 14.84
C TYR A 158 10.49 21.16 15.48
N ARG A 159 11.54 20.72 14.81
CA ARG A 159 12.91 20.86 15.29
C ARG A 159 13.33 22.32 15.48
N LYS A 160 12.88 23.22 14.58
CA LYS A 160 13.18 24.64 14.68
C LYS A 160 12.42 25.34 15.79
N ASN A 161 11.16 24.99 16.00
CA ASN A 161 10.29 25.67 16.96
C ASN A 161 10.30 25.09 18.38
N ARG A 162 10.77 23.85 18.54
CA ARG A 162 10.79 23.14 19.83
C ARG A 162 12.12 22.40 20.07
N PRO A 163 13.26 23.10 20.11
CA PRO A 163 14.59 22.48 20.28
C PRO A 163 14.72 21.71 21.61
N GLU A 164 14.04 22.17 22.66
CA GLU A 164 14.07 21.54 24.00
C GLU A 164 13.48 20.13 24.01
N LEU A 165 12.36 19.93 23.33
CA LEU A 165 11.71 18.62 23.22
C LEU A 165 12.52 17.67 22.33
N HIS A 166 13.22 18.20 21.33
CA HIS A 166 14.09 17.42 20.47
C HIS A 166 15.32 16.89 21.23
N ALA A 167 15.88 17.68 22.15
CA ALA A 167 17.02 17.25 22.97
C ALA A 167 16.65 16.14 23.98
N GLN A 168 15.37 16.03 24.35
CA GLN A 168 14.84 14.98 25.24
C GLN A 168 14.43 13.72 24.50
N SER A 169 14.23 13.79 23.18
CA SER A 169 13.89 12.61 22.36
C SER A 169 15.14 11.78 22.11
N THR A 170 15.23 10.66 22.78
CA THR A 170 16.28 9.63 22.59
C THR A 170 15.93 8.83 21.30
N PHE A 171 16.21 9.39 20.14
CA PHE A 171 16.22 8.68 18.86
C PHE A 171 17.60 8.85 18.21
#